data_7de2cee4ada1801e42613dadf26ee0c4
#
_entry.id   7de2cee4ada1801e42613dadf26ee0c4
#
_cell.length_a   1.000
_cell.length_b   1.000
_cell.length_c   1.000
_cell.angle_alpha   90.00
_cell.angle_beta   90.00
_cell.angle_gamma   90.00
#
_symmetry.space_group_name_H-M   'P 1'
#
loop_
_entity.id
_entity.type
_entity.pdbx_description
1 polymer ?
#
loop_
_entity_poly.entity_id
_entity_poly.type
_entity_poly.pdbx_seq_one_letter_code
_entity_poly.pdbx_strand_id
1 'polypeptide(L)'
;MRYIFENGNSNKDQQKKTNNSNYTLWMNSILRRSKEIGKVDLPICSIILDERGRGIGRGVNRRNINKDPLGHAEIMALRQASLIKNDWRFNECTIITNLEPCTMCSSALIQARMGKVIFGAYDKKRGGLGGSIDLSKHESAHHKMEIIGGILEDECSQILQIWFKKLRTQK
;
A
#
# COMPACT_ATOMS: atom_id res chain seq x y z
N MET A 1 -25.06 45.42 -10.37
CA MET A 1 -24.90 44.13 -9.67
C MET A 1 -24.22 43.15 -10.58
N ARG A 2 -22.94 42.88 -10.38
CA ARG A 2 -22.19 41.85 -11.12
C ARG A 2 -21.98 40.67 -10.17
N TYR A 3 -22.55 39.52 -10.50
CA TYR A 3 -22.28 38.28 -9.83
C TYR A 3 -20.93 37.72 -10.34
N ILE A 4 -19.95 37.65 -9.46
CA ILE A 4 -18.68 36.98 -9.70
C ILE A 4 -18.88 35.52 -9.30
N PHE A 5 -18.91 34.60 -10.27
CA PHE A 5 -18.83 33.18 -10.02
C PHE A 5 -17.35 32.84 -9.81
N GLU A 6 -16.97 32.57 -8.57
CA GLU A 6 -15.63 32.02 -8.27
C GLU A 6 -15.56 30.57 -8.71
N ASN A 7 -14.63 30.29 -9.63
CA ASN A 7 -14.27 28.95 -10.09
C ASN A 7 -13.47 28.22 -9.00
N GLY A 8 -14.15 27.55 -8.06
CA GLY A 8 -13.53 26.79 -6.97
C GLY A 8 -13.04 25.40 -7.32
N ASN A 9 -13.08 24.96 -8.59
CA ASN A 9 -12.82 23.56 -8.97
C ASN A 9 -11.40 23.29 -9.53
N SER A 10 -10.66 24.28 -9.97
CA SER A 10 -9.38 24.06 -10.67
C SER A 10 -8.23 23.64 -9.73
N ASN A 11 -8.21 24.11 -8.49
CA ASN A 11 -7.14 23.79 -7.53
C ASN A 11 -7.21 22.37 -6.97
N LYS A 12 -8.42 21.82 -6.76
CA LYS A 12 -8.59 20.44 -6.26
C LYS A 12 -8.22 19.41 -7.30
N ASP A 13 -8.52 19.65 -8.57
CA ASP A 13 -8.20 18.73 -9.67
C ASP A 13 -6.71 18.75 -10.02
N GLN A 14 -6.04 19.89 -9.93
CA GLN A 14 -4.60 19.99 -10.08
C GLN A 14 -3.86 19.28 -8.94
N GLN A 15 -4.30 19.47 -7.70
CA GLN A 15 -3.72 18.81 -6.52
C GLN A 15 -3.91 17.29 -6.56
N LYS A 16 -5.06 16.81 -7.04
CA LYS A 16 -5.35 15.38 -7.24
C LYS A 16 -4.49 14.77 -8.34
N LYS A 17 -4.24 15.47 -9.44
CA LYS A 17 -3.34 15.05 -10.53
C LYS A 17 -1.88 14.99 -10.07
N THR A 18 -1.40 15.95 -9.32
CA THR A 18 -0.02 15.99 -8.78
C THR A 18 0.20 14.89 -7.76
N ASN A 19 -0.78 14.62 -6.91
CA ASN A 19 -0.69 13.51 -5.95
C ASN A 19 -0.67 12.14 -6.64
N ASN A 20 -1.50 11.93 -7.67
CA ASN A 20 -1.50 10.68 -8.43
C ASN A 20 -0.17 10.43 -9.17
N SER A 21 0.48 11.47 -9.70
CA SER A 21 1.79 11.34 -10.34
C SER A 21 2.87 10.89 -9.35
N ASN A 22 2.85 11.42 -8.11
CA ASN A 22 3.77 11.02 -7.05
C ASN A 22 3.56 9.57 -6.61
N TYR A 23 2.31 9.12 -6.50
CA TYR A 23 2.01 7.71 -6.14
C TYR A 23 2.45 6.74 -7.22
N THR A 24 2.30 7.11 -8.49
CA THR A 24 2.81 6.33 -9.63
C THR A 24 4.33 6.19 -9.60
N LEU A 25 5.07 7.26 -9.27
CA LEU A 25 6.53 7.21 -9.13
C LEU A 25 6.96 6.25 -8.00
N TRP A 26 6.31 6.33 -6.83
CA TRP A 26 6.57 5.41 -5.73
C TRP A 26 6.21 3.97 -6.07
N MET A 27 5.06 3.74 -6.74
CA MET A 27 4.65 2.41 -7.18
C MET A 27 5.66 1.82 -8.17
N ASN A 28 6.17 2.58 -9.13
CA ASN A 28 7.23 2.14 -10.03
C ASN A 28 8.52 1.73 -9.27
N SER A 29 8.88 2.46 -8.21
CA SER A 29 10.00 2.09 -7.34
C SER A 29 9.77 0.76 -6.62
N ILE A 30 8.54 0.57 -6.11
CA ILE A 30 8.10 -0.69 -5.48
C ILE A 30 8.14 -1.84 -6.48
N LEU A 31 7.64 -1.66 -7.71
CA LEU A 31 7.63 -2.68 -8.75
C LEU A 31 9.03 -3.13 -9.16
N ARG A 32 9.98 -2.21 -9.23
CA ARG A 32 11.40 -2.57 -9.45
C ARG A 32 11.92 -3.47 -8.32
N ARG A 33 11.64 -3.10 -7.08
CA ARG A 33 12.09 -3.89 -5.92
C ARG A 33 11.37 -5.24 -5.83
N SER A 34 10.08 -5.32 -6.16
CA SER A 34 9.33 -6.57 -6.13
C SER A 34 9.85 -7.60 -7.14
N LYS A 35 10.34 -7.17 -8.32
CA LYS A 35 11.00 -8.06 -9.29
C LYS A 35 12.25 -8.73 -8.69
N GLU A 36 13.04 -7.99 -7.89
CA GLU A 36 14.22 -8.57 -7.21
C GLU A 36 13.81 -9.56 -6.13
N ILE A 37 12.82 -9.22 -5.30
CA ILE A 37 12.30 -10.13 -4.26
C ILE A 37 11.66 -11.37 -4.87
N GLY A 38 11.00 -11.26 -6.02
CA GLY A 38 10.37 -12.37 -6.72
C GLY A 38 11.32 -13.51 -7.13
N LYS A 39 12.65 -13.31 -7.00
CA LYS A 39 13.65 -14.37 -7.18
C LYS A 39 13.74 -15.33 -5.97
N VAL A 40 13.33 -14.88 -4.79
CA VAL A 40 13.56 -15.61 -3.51
C VAL A 40 12.30 -15.72 -2.65
N ASP A 41 11.32 -14.82 -2.78
CA ASP A 41 10.07 -14.83 -2.03
C ASP A 41 8.95 -14.19 -2.85
N LEU A 42 7.73 -14.13 -2.31
CA LEU A 42 6.57 -13.51 -2.94
C LEU A 42 6.87 -12.03 -3.27
N PRO A 43 6.68 -11.56 -4.53
CA PRO A 43 7.09 -10.23 -4.99
C PRO A 43 6.18 -9.10 -4.49
N ILE A 44 6.04 -8.98 -3.17
CA ILE A 44 5.31 -7.90 -2.51
C ILE A 44 6.29 -6.99 -1.80
N CYS A 45 6.14 -5.69 -2.04
CA CYS A 45 6.93 -4.63 -1.43
C CYS A 45 6.00 -3.50 -0.97
N SER A 46 6.38 -2.85 0.13
CA SER A 46 5.67 -1.71 0.69
C SER A 46 6.63 -0.60 1.09
N ILE A 47 6.16 0.63 1.05
CA ILE A 47 6.86 1.81 1.57
C ILE A 47 5.89 2.66 2.38
N ILE A 48 6.37 3.21 3.50
CA ILE A 48 5.63 4.20 4.29
C ILE A 48 6.29 5.56 4.11
N LEU A 49 5.47 6.54 3.78
CA LEU A 49 5.85 7.95 3.64
C LEU A 49 5.31 8.76 4.81
N ASP A 50 6.10 9.72 5.27
CA ASP A 50 5.63 10.71 6.25
C ASP A 50 4.74 11.79 5.59
N GLU A 51 4.28 12.76 6.37
CA GLU A 51 3.45 13.89 5.94
C GLU A 51 4.12 14.77 4.86
N ARG A 52 5.45 14.69 4.74
CA ARG A 52 6.25 15.42 3.74
C ARG A 52 6.55 14.57 2.50
N GLY A 53 6.01 13.34 2.44
CA GLY A 53 6.27 12.41 1.34
C GLY A 53 7.65 11.75 1.37
N ARG A 54 8.38 11.80 2.48
CA ARG A 54 9.68 11.14 2.64
C ARG A 54 9.49 9.69 3.09
N GLY A 55 10.25 8.76 2.51
CA GLY A 55 10.20 7.35 2.89
C GLY A 55 10.81 7.10 4.27
N ILE A 56 9.98 6.69 5.23
CA ILE A 56 10.37 6.38 6.61
C ILE A 56 10.31 4.88 6.95
N GLY A 57 9.74 4.05 6.10
CA GLY A 57 9.70 2.61 6.29
C GLY A 57 9.61 1.88 4.98
N ARG A 58 10.33 0.76 4.85
CA ARG A 58 10.30 -0.12 3.68
C ARG A 58 10.15 -1.56 4.13
N GLY A 59 9.32 -2.30 3.43
CA GLY A 59 9.13 -3.72 3.67
C GLY A 59 9.09 -4.51 2.38
N VAL A 60 9.57 -5.74 2.48
CA VAL A 60 9.44 -6.76 1.44
C VAL A 60 8.92 -8.03 2.08
N ASN A 61 8.21 -8.87 1.33
CA ASN A 61 7.79 -10.16 1.86
C ASN A 61 9.01 -11.00 2.22
N ARG A 62 9.01 -11.58 3.43
CA ARG A 62 10.07 -12.41 3.98
C ARG A 62 9.53 -13.66 4.68
N ARG A 63 8.32 -14.07 4.35
CA ARG A 63 7.70 -15.25 4.99
C ARG A 63 8.53 -16.49 4.85
N ASN A 64 8.96 -16.79 3.62
CA ASN A 64 9.71 -18.00 3.33
C ASN A 64 11.17 -17.89 3.81
N ILE A 65 11.79 -16.74 3.57
CA ILE A 65 13.19 -16.49 3.93
C ILE A 65 13.39 -16.56 5.45
N ASN A 66 12.53 -15.85 6.21
CA ASN A 66 12.67 -15.74 7.66
C ASN A 66 11.90 -16.82 8.42
N LYS A 67 11.11 -17.70 7.75
CA LYS A 67 10.16 -18.62 8.38
C LYS A 67 9.18 -17.89 9.33
N ASP A 68 8.82 -16.64 8.96
CA ASP A 68 7.97 -15.75 9.75
C ASP A 68 6.58 -15.69 9.12
N PRO A 69 5.53 -16.24 9.77
CA PRO A 69 4.16 -16.17 9.24
C PRO A 69 3.62 -14.73 9.14
N LEU A 70 4.18 -13.79 9.89
CA LEU A 70 3.84 -12.38 9.90
C LEU A 70 4.77 -11.53 9.01
N GLY A 71 5.71 -12.14 8.32
CA GLY A 71 6.74 -11.48 7.49
C GLY A 71 6.20 -10.88 6.20
N HIS A 72 5.02 -10.21 6.24
CA HIS A 72 4.45 -9.49 5.12
C HIS A 72 5.11 -8.12 4.94
N ALA A 73 5.17 -7.64 3.72
CA ALA A 73 5.84 -6.39 3.37
C ALA A 73 5.31 -5.19 4.18
N GLU A 74 4.00 -5.12 4.39
CA GLU A 74 3.34 -4.05 5.13
C GLU A 74 3.75 -4.07 6.61
N ILE A 75 3.79 -5.25 7.24
CA ILE A 75 4.21 -5.42 8.63
C ILE A 75 5.70 -5.04 8.79
N MET A 76 6.54 -5.46 7.84
CA MET A 76 7.95 -5.09 7.87
C MET A 76 8.16 -3.58 7.72
N ALA A 77 7.39 -2.93 6.84
CA ALA A 77 7.42 -1.48 6.66
C ALA A 77 6.96 -0.74 7.92
N LEU A 78 5.86 -1.19 8.57
CA LEU A 78 5.36 -0.62 9.82
C LEU A 78 6.41 -0.70 10.94
N ARG A 79 7.02 -1.87 11.13
CA ARG A 79 8.07 -2.06 12.15
C ARG A 79 9.26 -1.12 11.94
N GLN A 80 9.74 -0.97 10.72
CA GLN A 80 10.83 -0.04 10.42
C GLN A 80 10.42 1.41 10.65
N ALA A 81 9.24 1.80 10.13
CA ALA A 81 8.75 3.16 10.25
C ALA A 81 8.51 3.57 11.70
N SER A 82 8.00 2.67 12.56
CA SER A 82 7.79 2.97 13.98
C SER A 82 9.09 3.25 14.72
N LEU A 83 10.17 2.53 14.39
CA LEU A 83 11.49 2.78 14.96
C LEU A 83 12.05 4.15 14.53
N ILE A 84 11.93 4.49 13.22
CA ILE A 84 12.41 5.77 12.68
C ILE A 84 11.59 6.95 13.22
N LYS A 85 10.26 6.77 13.28
CA LYS A 85 9.33 7.79 13.78
C LYS A 85 9.36 7.92 15.31
N ASN A 86 9.83 6.89 16.01
CA ASN A 86 9.73 6.72 17.47
C ASN A 86 8.28 6.87 17.96
N ASP A 87 7.32 6.40 17.16
CA ASP A 87 5.88 6.41 17.48
C ASP A 87 5.20 5.27 16.71
N TRP A 88 4.16 4.69 17.29
CA TRP A 88 3.35 3.64 16.68
C TRP A 88 2.17 4.18 15.84
N ARG A 89 1.84 5.48 15.93
CA ARG A 89 0.73 6.13 15.24
C ARG A 89 1.18 6.75 13.91
N PHE A 90 0.39 6.53 12.87
CA PHE A 90 0.70 6.93 11.49
C PHE A 90 -0.41 7.78 10.85
N ASN A 91 -1.11 8.63 11.65
CA ASN A 91 -2.27 9.41 11.19
C ASN A 91 -2.00 10.25 9.94
N GLU A 92 -0.79 10.83 9.83
CA GLU A 92 -0.39 11.68 8.70
C GLU A 92 0.46 10.94 7.66
N CYS A 93 0.63 9.62 7.83
CA CYS A 93 1.48 8.82 6.97
C CYS A 93 0.67 8.11 5.88
N THR A 94 1.37 7.78 4.80
CA THR A 94 0.82 7.02 3.67
C THR A 94 1.61 5.74 3.48
N ILE A 95 0.95 4.60 3.45
CA ILE A 95 1.57 3.35 2.97
C ILE A 95 1.22 3.12 1.50
N ILE A 96 2.22 2.69 0.71
CA ILE A 96 2.05 2.30 -0.68
C ILE A 96 2.56 0.86 -0.83
N THR A 97 1.76 -0.01 -1.45
CA THR A 97 2.08 -1.44 -1.66
C THR A 97 1.59 -1.90 -3.03
N ASN A 98 2.27 -2.86 -3.66
CA ASN A 98 1.90 -3.32 -5.00
C ASN A 98 0.74 -4.34 -5.01
N LEU A 99 0.34 -4.87 -3.85
CA LEU A 99 -0.83 -5.72 -3.70
C LEU A 99 -1.71 -5.16 -2.58
N GLU A 100 -3.02 -5.28 -2.71
CA GLU A 100 -3.97 -4.96 -1.66
C GLU A 100 -3.58 -5.66 -0.35
N PRO A 101 -3.51 -4.93 0.78
CA PRO A 101 -3.23 -5.52 2.09
C PRO A 101 -4.25 -6.61 2.43
N CYS A 102 -3.76 -7.79 2.84
CA CYS A 102 -4.62 -8.86 3.33
C CYS A 102 -5.30 -8.45 4.66
N THR A 103 -6.24 -9.26 5.13
CA THR A 103 -7.00 -8.98 6.37
C THR A 103 -6.11 -8.74 7.58
N MET A 104 -5.02 -9.50 7.74
CA MET A 104 -4.05 -9.30 8.82
C MET A 104 -3.36 -7.93 8.71
N CYS A 105 -2.86 -7.59 7.52
CA CYS A 105 -2.17 -6.32 7.29
C CYS A 105 -3.12 -5.14 7.38
N SER A 106 -4.33 -5.25 6.84
CA SER A 106 -5.37 -4.21 6.94
C SER A 106 -5.74 -3.92 8.39
N SER A 107 -5.90 -4.97 9.22
CA SER A 107 -6.12 -4.81 10.65
C SER A 107 -4.94 -4.12 11.34
N ALA A 108 -3.69 -4.52 11.01
CA ALA A 108 -2.51 -3.87 11.57
C ALA A 108 -2.41 -2.38 11.19
N LEU A 109 -2.79 -2.01 9.95
CA LEU A 109 -2.83 -0.61 9.51
C LEU A 109 -3.89 0.20 10.24
N ILE A 110 -5.08 -0.38 10.51
CA ILE A 110 -6.11 0.24 11.35
C ILE A 110 -5.59 0.46 12.77
N GLN A 111 -4.95 -0.57 13.36
CA GLN A 111 -4.36 -0.49 14.71
C GLN A 111 -3.27 0.59 14.79
N ALA A 112 -2.43 0.69 13.76
CA ALA A 112 -1.39 1.70 13.63
C ALA A 112 -1.92 3.10 13.31
N ARG A 113 -3.23 3.27 13.15
CA ARG A 113 -3.88 4.54 12.76
C ARG A 113 -3.31 5.12 11.46
N MET A 114 -3.09 4.27 10.46
CA MET A 114 -2.57 4.73 9.17
C MET A 114 -3.52 5.76 8.54
N GLY A 115 -2.98 6.90 8.09
CA GLY A 115 -3.78 7.95 7.47
C GLY A 115 -4.27 7.59 6.07
N LYS A 116 -3.37 7.00 5.25
CA LYS A 116 -3.70 6.67 3.86
C LYS A 116 -3.08 5.34 3.45
N VAL A 117 -3.84 4.54 2.71
CA VAL A 117 -3.39 3.28 2.09
C VAL A 117 -3.57 3.37 0.59
N ILE A 118 -2.46 3.15 -0.14
CA ILE A 118 -2.44 3.13 -1.59
C ILE A 118 -1.95 1.75 -2.03
N PHE A 119 -2.67 1.12 -2.94
CA PHE A 119 -2.23 -0.17 -3.45
C PHE A 119 -2.42 -0.31 -4.97
N GLY A 120 -1.65 -1.23 -5.56
CA GLY A 120 -1.71 -1.55 -6.98
C GLY A 120 -2.84 -2.54 -7.28
N ALA A 121 -2.52 -3.82 -7.32
CA ALA A 121 -3.48 -4.87 -7.66
C ALA A 121 -4.45 -5.15 -6.51
N TYR A 122 -5.71 -5.41 -6.84
CA TYR A 122 -6.70 -5.95 -5.90
C TYR A 122 -6.45 -7.44 -5.62
N ASP A 123 -6.64 -7.88 -4.37
CA ASP A 123 -6.63 -9.30 -4.00
C ASP A 123 -8.07 -9.78 -3.71
N LYS A 124 -8.71 -10.35 -4.73
CA LYS A 124 -10.09 -10.87 -4.63
C LYS A 124 -10.25 -12.07 -3.68
N LYS A 125 -9.14 -12.66 -3.22
CA LYS A 125 -9.16 -13.83 -2.33
C LYS A 125 -8.89 -13.50 -0.88
N ARG A 126 -8.00 -12.54 -0.61
CA ARG A 126 -7.49 -12.23 0.74
C ARG A 126 -7.46 -10.75 1.06
N GLY A 127 -7.78 -9.87 0.11
CA GLY A 127 -7.79 -8.43 0.29
C GLY A 127 -8.73 -8.00 1.41
N GLY A 128 -8.26 -7.12 2.26
CA GLY A 128 -8.99 -6.64 3.44
C GLY A 128 -9.52 -5.22 3.31
N LEU A 129 -9.38 -4.59 2.13
CA LEU A 129 -9.77 -3.19 1.87
C LEU A 129 -10.68 -3.03 0.65
N GLY A 130 -11.45 -4.06 0.32
CA GLY A 130 -12.47 -4.04 -0.73
C GLY A 130 -12.35 -5.16 -1.76
N GLY A 131 -11.22 -5.86 -1.84
CA GLY A 131 -11.02 -6.98 -2.77
C GLY A 131 -11.82 -8.23 -2.39
N SER A 132 -11.69 -8.70 -1.16
CA SER A 132 -12.44 -9.83 -0.61
C SER A 132 -13.43 -9.38 0.46
N ILE A 133 -12.95 -8.62 1.42
CA ILE A 133 -13.75 -7.94 2.46
C ILE A 133 -13.24 -6.51 2.63
N ASP A 134 -14.00 -5.65 3.30
CA ASP A 134 -13.60 -4.27 3.60
C ASP A 134 -13.60 -4.03 5.12
N LEU A 135 -12.45 -4.28 5.74
CA LEU A 135 -12.26 -4.07 7.17
C LEU A 135 -12.29 -2.59 7.59
N SER A 136 -12.05 -1.66 6.66
CA SER A 136 -12.10 -0.23 6.97
C SER A 136 -13.50 0.27 7.27
N LYS A 137 -14.52 -0.46 6.82
CA LYS A 137 -15.94 -0.19 7.06
C LYS A 137 -16.55 -1.05 8.16
N HIS A 138 -15.80 -2.02 8.69
CA HIS A 138 -16.28 -2.89 9.75
C HIS A 138 -16.48 -2.10 11.04
N GLU A 139 -17.47 -2.48 11.85
CA GLU A 139 -17.78 -1.81 13.12
C GLU A 139 -16.62 -1.78 14.12
N SER A 140 -15.72 -2.80 14.06
CA SER A 140 -14.50 -2.84 14.89
C SER A 140 -13.39 -1.90 14.41
N ALA A 141 -13.55 -1.23 13.26
CA ALA A 141 -12.55 -0.30 12.76
C ALA A 141 -12.63 1.03 13.52
N HIS A 142 -11.83 1.14 14.57
CA HIS A 142 -11.76 2.32 15.43
C HIS A 142 -11.00 3.51 14.80
N HIS A 143 -10.44 3.35 13.60
CA HIS A 143 -9.75 4.38 12.84
C HIS A 143 -10.13 4.30 11.36
N LYS A 144 -10.35 5.46 10.73
CA LYS A 144 -10.67 5.56 9.30
C LYS A 144 -9.42 5.93 8.52
N MET A 145 -9.17 5.20 7.44
CA MET A 145 -8.07 5.43 6.50
C MET A 145 -8.63 5.92 5.16
N GLU A 146 -7.92 6.81 4.49
CA GLU A 146 -8.17 7.06 3.06
C GLU A 146 -7.59 5.89 2.25
N ILE A 147 -8.38 5.30 1.35
CA ILE A 147 -7.99 4.12 0.59
C ILE A 147 -8.04 4.45 -0.90
N ILE A 148 -6.92 4.20 -1.61
CA ILE A 148 -6.79 4.38 -3.06
C ILE A 148 -6.21 3.08 -3.64
N GLY A 149 -7.04 2.31 -4.34
CA GLY A 149 -6.62 1.10 -5.05
C GLY A 149 -6.45 1.35 -6.55
N GLY A 150 -5.79 0.41 -7.23
CA GLY A 150 -5.68 0.40 -8.70
C GLY A 150 -4.54 1.23 -9.28
N ILE A 151 -3.56 1.67 -8.49
CA ILE A 151 -2.41 2.41 -9.02
C ILE A 151 -1.44 1.46 -9.73
N LEU A 152 -1.34 1.55 -11.04
CA LEU A 152 -0.60 0.61 -11.90
C LEU A 152 -1.06 -0.84 -11.67
N GLU A 153 -2.37 -1.05 -11.65
CA GLU A 153 -2.99 -2.34 -11.30
C GLU A 153 -2.51 -3.47 -12.22
N ASP A 154 -2.45 -3.22 -13.53
CA ASP A 154 -2.06 -4.22 -14.51
C ASP A 154 -0.60 -4.66 -14.33
N GLU A 155 0.32 -3.73 -14.13
CA GLU A 155 1.73 -4.01 -13.92
C GLU A 155 1.95 -4.75 -12.59
N CYS A 156 1.23 -4.36 -11.55
CA CYS A 156 1.26 -5.03 -10.25
C CYS A 156 0.73 -6.46 -10.36
N SER A 157 -0.40 -6.66 -11.02
CA SER A 157 -1.01 -7.97 -11.25
C SER A 157 -0.12 -8.87 -12.09
N GLN A 158 0.51 -8.34 -13.14
CA GLN A 158 1.39 -9.09 -14.02
C GLN A 158 2.60 -9.69 -13.28
N ILE A 159 3.25 -8.92 -12.41
CA ILE A 159 4.40 -9.42 -11.62
C ILE A 159 3.98 -10.62 -10.76
N LEU A 160 2.84 -10.54 -10.09
CA LEU A 160 2.31 -11.60 -9.25
C LEU A 160 1.92 -12.85 -10.08
N GLN A 161 1.25 -12.66 -11.22
CA GLN A 161 0.86 -13.74 -12.11
C GLN A 161 2.08 -14.51 -12.66
N ILE A 162 3.11 -13.80 -13.08
CA ILE A 162 4.36 -14.40 -13.56
C ILE A 162 5.01 -15.22 -12.44
N TRP A 163 5.05 -14.69 -11.23
CA TRP A 163 5.63 -15.40 -10.08
C TRP A 163 4.85 -16.67 -9.74
N PHE A 164 3.53 -16.60 -9.65
CA PHE A 164 2.68 -17.77 -9.37
C PHE A 164 2.75 -18.83 -10.50
N LYS A 165 2.89 -18.39 -11.76
CA LYS A 165 3.08 -19.32 -12.88
C LYS A 165 4.39 -20.09 -12.73
N LYS A 166 5.50 -19.41 -12.43
CA LYS A 166 6.80 -20.05 -12.19
C LYS A 166 6.75 -21.07 -11.05
N LEU A 167 6.09 -20.71 -9.94
CA LEU A 167 5.97 -21.59 -8.77
C LEU A 167 5.22 -22.89 -9.09
N ARG A 168 4.24 -22.85 -10.00
CA ARG A 168 3.48 -24.04 -10.43
C ARG A 168 4.26 -24.95 -11.38
N THR A 169 5.19 -24.39 -12.14
CA THR A 169 6.04 -25.17 -13.07
C THR A 169 7.26 -25.81 -12.39
N GLN A 170 7.55 -25.45 -11.14
CA GLN A 170 8.66 -26.01 -10.34
C GLN A 170 8.22 -27.13 -9.36
N LYS A 171 6.93 -27.44 -9.35
CA LYS A 171 6.34 -28.59 -8.64
C LYS A 171 6.08 -29.74 -9.59
#